data_27455ff99d34cae63b07e1f0660308af
#
_entry.id   27455ff99d34cae63b07e1f0660308af
#
_cell.length_a   1.000
_cell.length_b   1.000
_cell.length_c   1.000
_cell.angle_alpha   90.00
_cell.angle_beta   90.00
_cell.angle_gamma   90.00
#
_symmetry.space_group_name_H-M   'P 1'
#
loop_
_entity.id
_entity.type
_entity.pdbx_description
1 polymer ?
#
loop_
_entity_poly.entity_id
_entity_poly.type
_entity_poly.pdbx_seq_one_letter_code
_entity_poly.pdbx_strand_id
1 'polypeptide(L)'
;VRRLNSFLRALRAVKGFVVARKEAFIIAHLALSLESFMQENLLTIGLPSGSLMEPTIALFAKAGYAISGANRSYRPAVDDPELRIRLLRAQEISRYVEHGYLDCGITGRDWVEENQSDILEVSRLPYSKVSSDPTRWVLVVPEDSPFQTVQDLEGKRIATEVVGMTRRFLERAGVNAEVEFSWGATEVKAPELVDAIVDVTETGSSLRANKLRILATIMESFPGLYSGKAAWENPWKRQKIETLSLLLLGALAARDMVGLKMNLPEKSLKNLLEALPALRNPTVSPLAQPEWVAIETVIEEKVVREIVPKLKMLGAEGIIEYPLNKVVY
;
A
#
# COMPACT_ATOMS: atom_id res chain seq x y z
N VAL A 1 -24.99 -11.40 -74.59
CA VAL A 1 -25.68 -11.54 -73.33
C VAL A 1 -24.81 -12.33 -72.30
N ARG A 2 -24.29 -13.54 -72.62
CA ARG A 2 -23.48 -14.37 -71.71
C ARG A 2 -22.18 -13.71 -71.24
N ARG A 3 -21.46 -13.00 -72.17
CA ARG A 3 -20.23 -12.28 -71.79
C ARG A 3 -20.46 -11.08 -70.90
N LEU A 4 -21.59 -10.35 -71.04
CA LEU A 4 -21.96 -9.23 -70.25
C LEU A 4 -22.31 -9.63 -68.76
N ASN A 5 -23.03 -10.75 -68.60
CA ASN A 5 -23.33 -11.32 -67.31
C ASN A 5 -22.11 -11.84 -66.56
N SER A 6 -21.12 -12.37 -67.22
CA SER A 6 -19.83 -12.78 -66.66
C SER A 6 -19.03 -11.56 -66.16
N PHE A 7 -18.99 -10.50 -66.95
CA PHE A 7 -18.32 -9.24 -66.57
C PHE A 7 -18.99 -8.54 -65.38
N LEU A 8 -20.33 -8.51 -65.34
CA LEU A 8 -21.07 -7.96 -64.21
C LEU A 8 -20.89 -8.76 -62.92
N ARG A 9 -20.76 -10.08 -62.98
CA ARG A 9 -20.40 -10.93 -61.82
C ARG A 9 -18.99 -10.66 -61.31
N ALA A 10 -18.01 -10.51 -62.24
CA ALA A 10 -16.65 -10.17 -61.88
C ALA A 10 -16.56 -8.77 -61.24
N LEU A 11 -17.30 -7.78 -61.78
CA LEU A 11 -17.37 -6.43 -61.20
C LEU A 11 -18.00 -6.42 -59.80
N ARG A 12 -19.05 -7.20 -59.55
CA ARG A 12 -19.64 -7.37 -58.21
C ARG A 12 -18.70 -8.05 -57.23
N ALA A 13 -17.95 -9.07 -57.69
CA ALA A 13 -16.94 -9.73 -56.85
C ALA A 13 -15.80 -8.79 -56.50
N VAL A 14 -15.30 -7.98 -57.46
CA VAL A 14 -14.25 -6.96 -57.22
C VAL A 14 -14.75 -5.86 -56.28
N LYS A 15 -16.01 -5.35 -56.45
CA LYS A 15 -16.59 -4.37 -55.55
C LYS A 15 -16.75 -4.96 -54.15
N GLY A 16 -17.24 -6.18 -53.99
CA GLY A 16 -17.34 -6.85 -52.71
C GLY A 16 -15.98 -7.05 -52.05
N PHE A 17 -14.96 -7.40 -52.82
CA PHE A 17 -13.57 -7.56 -52.31
C PHE A 17 -12.94 -6.23 -51.87
N VAL A 18 -13.18 -5.17 -52.64
CA VAL A 18 -12.70 -3.81 -52.29
C VAL A 18 -13.38 -3.25 -51.05
N VAL A 19 -14.70 -3.48 -50.92
CA VAL A 19 -15.46 -3.06 -49.70
C VAL A 19 -14.98 -3.85 -48.48
N ALA A 20 -14.84 -5.18 -48.57
CA ALA A 20 -14.35 -6.00 -47.49
C ALA A 20 -12.90 -5.62 -47.07
N ARG A 21 -12.02 -5.27 -48.01
CA ARG A 21 -10.67 -4.77 -47.70
C ARG A 21 -10.70 -3.40 -47.02
N LYS A 22 -11.59 -2.47 -47.42
CA LYS A 22 -11.75 -1.19 -46.77
C LYS A 22 -12.29 -1.36 -45.35
N GLU A 23 -13.29 -2.20 -45.14
CA GLU A 23 -13.82 -2.50 -43.83
C GLU A 23 -12.77 -3.17 -42.92
N ALA A 24 -12.03 -4.15 -43.43
CA ALA A 24 -10.92 -4.77 -42.69
C ALA A 24 -9.82 -3.79 -42.33
N PHE A 25 -9.49 -2.86 -43.24
CA PHE A 25 -8.49 -1.80 -42.96
C PHE A 25 -8.98 -0.82 -41.92
N ILE A 26 -10.26 -0.40 -41.95
CA ILE A 26 -10.85 0.47 -40.95
C ILE A 26 -10.89 -0.21 -39.58
N ILE A 27 -11.30 -1.50 -39.54
CA ILE A 27 -11.32 -2.29 -38.30
C ILE A 27 -9.89 -2.43 -37.73
N ALA A 28 -8.90 -2.75 -38.59
CA ALA A 28 -7.50 -2.86 -38.16
C ALA A 28 -6.94 -1.51 -37.65
N HIS A 29 -7.29 -0.39 -38.30
CA HIS A 29 -6.86 0.93 -37.91
C HIS A 29 -7.54 1.37 -36.60
N LEU A 30 -8.83 1.07 -36.42
CA LEU A 30 -9.55 1.28 -35.18
C LEU A 30 -8.99 0.39 -34.05
N ALA A 31 -8.66 -0.87 -34.33
CA ALA A 31 -8.04 -1.75 -33.35
C ALA A 31 -6.67 -1.23 -32.91
N LEU A 32 -5.81 -0.80 -33.86
CA LEU A 32 -4.50 -0.21 -33.58
C LEU A 32 -4.61 1.11 -32.81
N SER A 33 -5.59 1.95 -33.13
CA SER A 33 -5.84 3.18 -32.39
C SER A 33 -6.39 2.92 -30.98
N LEU A 34 -7.23 1.91 -30.82
CA LEU A 34 -7.72 1.44 -29.52
C LEU A 34 -6.59 0.81 -28.67
N GLU A 35 -5.74 -0.02 -29.29
CA GLU A 35 -4.57 -0.57 -28.60
C GLU A 35 -3.59 0.53 -28.18
N SER A 36 -3.32 1.51 -29.04
CA SER A 36 -2.50 2.68 -28.74
C SER A 36 -3.11 3.50 -27.61
N PHE A 37 -4.41 3.78 -27.65
CA PHE A 37 -5.16 4.51 -26.61
C PHE A 37 -5.18 3.75 -25.28
N MET A 38 -5.37 2.43 -25.30
CA MET A 38 -5.30 1.59 -24.10
C MET A 38 -3.88 1.48 -23.54
N GLN A 39 -2.85 1.63 -24.37
CA GLN A 39 -1.46 1.62 -23.93
C GLN A 39 -1.02 2.97 -23.37
N GLU A 40 -1.60 4.09 -23.84
CA GLU A 40 -1.42 5.42 -23.25
C GLU A 40 -2.06 5.55 -21.86
N ASN A 41 -3.18 4.86 -21.62
CA ASN A 41 -3.93 4.88 -20.35
C ASN A 41 -3.70 3.62 -19.52
N LEU A 42 -2.45 3.22 -19.32
CA LEU A 42 -2.08 2.09 -18.51
C LEU A 42 -1.08 2.51 -17.43
N LEU A 43 -1.42 2.25 -16.17
CA LEU A 43 -0.55 2.47 -15.02
C LEU A 43 0.08 1.16 -14.58
N THR A 44 1.41 1.06 -14.59
CA THR A 44 2.15 -0.10 -14.09
C THR A 44 2.61 0.16 -12.66
N ILE A 45 2.10 -0.63 -11.71
CA ILE A 45 2.43 -0.50 -10.29
C ILE A 45 3.22 -1.70 -9.78
N GLY A 46 4.29 -1.42 -9.04
CA GLY A 46 5.04 -2.42 -8.27
C GLY A 46 4.45 -2.62 -6.89
N LEU A 47 4.12 -3.87 -6.54
CA LEU A 47 3.69 -4.24 -5.20
C LEU A 47 4.70 -5.18 -4.54
N PRO A 48 4.90 -5.09 -3.21
CA PRO A 48 5.87 -5.92 -2.52
C PRO A 48 5.47 -7.39 -2.52
N SER A 49 6.41 -8.25 -2.88
CA SER A 49 6.34 -9.69 -2.63
C SER A 49 6.91 -10.01 -1.24
N GLY A 50 6.70 -11.22 -0.75
CA GLY A 50 7.17 -11.64 0.56
C GLY A 50 6.21 -11.27 1.69
N SER A 51 6.71 -10.87 2.85
CA SER A 51 5.89 -10.67 4.06
C SER A 51 4.82 -9.60 3.94
N LEU A 52 5.04 -8.57 3.11
CA LEU A 52 4.08 -7.50 2.89
C LEU A 52 3.08 -7.80 1.76
N MET A 53 3.22 -8.89 1.02
CA MET A 53 2.34 -9.21 -0.12
C MET A 53 0.88 -9.34 0.30
N GLU A 54 0.60 -10.23 1.26
CA GLU A 54 -0.77 -10.48 1.72
C GLU A 54 -1.43 -9.24 2.34
N PRO A 55 -0.77 -8.51 3.27
CA PRO A 55 -1.32 -7.25 3.78
C PRO A 55 -1.60 -6.21 2.69
N THR A 56 -0.73 -6.10 1.68
CA THR A 56 -0.92 -5.18 0.56
C THR A 56 -2.14 -5.57 -0.28
N ILE A 57 -2.29 -6.86 -0.63
CA ILE A 57 -3.45 -7.35 -1.39
C ILE A 57 -4.75 -7.13 -0.60
N ALA A 58 -4.75 -7.39 0.71
CA ALA A 58 -5.90 -7.15 1.57
C ALA A 58 -6.27 -5.65 1.61
N LEU A 59 -5.27 -4.77 1.64
CA LEU A 59 -5.47 -3.32 1.58
C LEU A 59 -6.09 -2.89 0.24
N PHE A 60 -5.60 -3.43 -0.89
CA PHE A 60 -6.18 -3.18 -2.21
C PHE A 60 -7.62 -3.68 -2.30
N ALA A 61 -7.94 -4.85 -1.74
CA ALA A 61 -9.30 -5.38 -1.71
C ALA A 61 -10.26 -4.44 -0.95
N LYS A 62 -9.85 -3.93 0.23
CA LYS A 62 -10.61 -2.92 0.98
C LYS A 62 -10.72 -1.60 0.21
N ALA A 63 -9.69 -1.22 -0.53
CA ALA A 63 -9.71 -0.06 -1.42
C ALA A 63 -10.64 -0.23 -2.64
N GLY A 64 -11.08 -1.46 -2.94
CA GLY A 64 -12.03 -1.78 -4.00
C GLY A 64 -11.39 -2.36 -5.26
N TYR A 65 -10.13 -2.84 -5.18
CA TYR A 65 -9.42 -3.51 -6.27
C TYR A 65 -9.27 -5.00 -5.99
N ALA A 66 -9.86 -5.84 -6.81
CA ALA A 66 -9.75 -7.29 -6.69
C ALA A 66 -8.51 -7.82 -7.41
N ILE A 67 -7.48 -8.19 -6.65
CA ILE A 67 -6.25 -8.78 -7.18
C ILE A 67 -6.34 -10.30 -7.07
N SER A 68 -6.09 -11.01 -8.18
CA SER A 68 -6.16 -12.46 -8.24
C SER A 68 -4.89 -13.09 -8.81
N GLY A 69 -4.58 -14.31 -8.35
CA GLY A 69 -3.42 -15.07 -8.85
C GLY A 69 -2.05 -14.65 -8.29
N ALA A 70 -1.99 -13.81 -7.26
CA ALA A 70 -0.74 -13.32 -6.66
C ALA A 70 0.16 -14.45 -6.11
N ASN A 71 -0.43 -15.53 -5.60
CA ASN A 71 0.32 -16.70 -5.08
C ASN A 71 0.89 -17.59 -6.19
N ARG A 72 0.54 -17.35 -7.46
CA ARG A 72 0.92 -18.19 -8.59
C ARG A 72 1.69 -17.44 -9.68
N SER A 73 1.68 -16.12 -9.64
CA SER A 73 2.26 -15.27 -10.69
C SER A 73 2.81 -13.97 -10.11
N TYR A 74 3.98 -13.58 -10.59
CA TYR A 74 4.52 -12.22 -10.34
C TYR A 74 3.81 -11.13 -11.16
N ARG A 75 2.82 -11.53 -12.00
CA ARG A 75 1.97 -10.65 -12.79
C ARG A 75 0.51 -10.99 -12.52
N PRO A 76 0.01 -10.74 -11.31
CA PRO A 76 -1.37 -11.05 -10.95
C PRO A 76 -2.33 -10.21 -11.79
N ALA A 77 -3.54 -10.74 -11.98
CA ALA A 77 -4.61 -9.98 -12.60
C ALA A 77 -5.28 -9.06 -11.57
N VAL A 78 -5.80 -7.95 -12.05
CA VAL A 78 -6.63 -7.00 -11.28
C VAL A 78 -7.88 -6.67 -12.10
N ASP A 79 -8.97 -6.36 -11.42
CA ASP A 79 -10.27 -6.05 -12.04
C ASP A 79 -10.34 -4.65 -12.68
N ASP A 80 -9.31 -3.83 -12.54
CA ASP A 80 -9.18 -2.55 -13.23
C ASP A 80 -8.30 -2.73 -14.50
N PRO A 81 -8.86 -2.57 -15.72
CA PRO A 81 -8.12 -2.76 -16.96
C PRO A 81 -7.02 -1.71 -17.20
N GLU A 82 -7.08 -0.58 -16.49
CA GLU A 82 -6.08 0.49 -16.57
C GLU A 82 -4.90 0.26 -15.60
N LEU A 83 -4.92 -0.81 -14.80
CA LEU A 83 -3.84 -1.17 -13.89
C LEU A 83 -3.10 -2.42 -14.35
N ARG A 84 -1.77 -2.38 -14.24
CA ARG A 84 -0.90 -3.54 -14.42
C ARG A 84 -0.03 -3.72 -13.18
N ILE A 85 -0.19 -4.85 -12.50
CA ILE A 85 0.56 -5.15 -11.28
C ILE A 85 1.82 -5.95 -11.58
N ARG A 86 2.90 -5.64 -10.87
CA ARG A 86 4.14 -6.41 -10.80
C ARG A 86 4.48 -6.69 -9.35
N LEU A 87 4.62 -7.96 -8.99
CA LEU A 87 5.10 -8.36 -7.66
C LEU A 87 6.63 -8.45 -7.71
N LEU A 88 7.28 -7.66 -6.86
CA LEU A 88 8.73 -7.53 -6.78
C LEU A 88 9.16 -7.54 -5.33
N ARG A 89 10.45 -7.77 -5.07
CA ARG A 89 11.00 -7.54 -3.74
C ARG A 89 10.91 -6.04 -3.39
N ALA A 90 10.49 -5.72 -2.16
CA ALA A 90 10.40 -4.34 -1.71
C ALA A 90 11.71 -3.57 -1.92
N GLN A 91 12.85 -4.25 -1.74
CA GLN A 91 14.21 -3.74 -1.94
C GLN A 91 14.47 -3.16 -3.32
N GLU A 92 13.76 -3.62 -4.33
CA GLU A 92 14.02 -3.29 -5.73
C GLU A 92 13.04 -2.26 -6.32
N ILE A 93 11.85 -2.14 -5.73
CA ILE A 93 10.73 -1.36 -6.30
C ILE A 93 11.13 0.10 -6.54
N SER A 94 11.81 0.75 -5.58
CA SER A 94 12.19 2.17 -5.70
C SER A 94 13.06 2.43 -6.92
N ARG A 95 14.03 1.55 -7.21
CA ARG A 95 14.90 1.65 -8.39
C ARG A 95 14.13 1.47 -9.71
N TYR A 96 13.18 0.53 -9.76
CA TYR A 96 12.38 0.32 -10.96
C TYR A 96 11.38 1.46 -11.20
N VAL A 97 10.93 2.13 -10.14
CA VAL A 97 10.13 3.36 -10.24
C VAL A 97 10.99 4.52 -10.76
N GLU A 98 12.20 4.70 -10.20
CA GLU A 98 13.14 5.73 -10.64
C GLU A 98 13.51 5.59 -12.12
N HIS A 99 13.78 4.35 -12.56
CA HIS A 99 14.14 4.07 -13.97
C HIS A 99 12.96 4.03 -14.94
N GLY A 100 11.72 4.27 -14.47
CA GLY A 100 10.53 4.31 -15.31
C GLY A 100 10.04 2.94 -15.82
N TYR A 101 10.55 1.82 -15.29
CA TYR A 101 10.00 0.47 -15.56
C TYR A 101 8.65 0.26 -14.85
N LEU A 102 8.45 0.96 -13.76
CA LEU A 102 7.19 1.10 -13.04
C LEU A 102 6.81 2.58 -12.99
N ASP A 103 5.53 2.89 -13.16
CA ASP A 103 5.02 4.24 -13.02
C ASP A 103 4.97 4.66 -11.55
N CYS A 104 4.59 3.72 -10.68
CA CYS A 104 4.56 3.89 -9.24
C CYS A 104 4.78 2.54 -8.54
N GLY A 105 4.95 2.57 -7.22
CA GLY A 105 5.12 1.35 -6.46
C GLY A 105 4.94 1.55 -4.97
N ILE A 106 4.64 0.45 -4.27
CA ILE A 106 4.59 0.42 -2.81
C ILE A 106 5.86 -0.24 -2.29
N THR A 107 6.62 0.50 -1.49
CA THR A 107 7.84 0.01 -0.83
C THR A 107 8.05 0.74 0.49
N GLY A 108 8.95 0.26 1.32
CA GLY A 108 9.37 0.95 2.53
C GLY A 108 10.22 2.20 2.22
N ARG A 109 10.11 3.23 3.05
CA ARG A 109 10.97 4.41 2.96
C ARG A 109 12.46 4.05 3.11
N ASP A 110 12.77 3.03 3.89
CA ASP A 110 14.11 2.47 4.07
C ASP A 110 14.74 2.06 2.73
N TRP A 111 14.00 1.42 1.84
CA TRP A 111 14.52 1.02 0.53
C TRP A 111 14.70 2.19 -0.43
N VAL A 112 13.89 3.24 -0.29
CA VAL A 112 14.12 4.50 -1.02
C VAL A 112 15.42 5.14 -0.56
N GLU A 113 15.65 5.20 0.75
CA GLU A 113 16.88 5.73 1.36
C GLU A 113 18.11 4.83 1.07
N GLU A 114 17.97 3.51 1.16
CA GLU A 114 19.07 2.60 0.84
C GLU A 114 19.54 2.77 -0.60
N ASN A 115 18.60 2.77 -1.53
CA ASN A 115 18.87 2.91 -2.96
C ASN A 115 19.17 4.36 -3.39
N GLN A 116 18.92 5.34 -2.52
CA GLN A 116 18.99 6.79 -2.86
C GLN A 116 18.14 7.13 -4.10
N SER A 117 16.98 6.49 -4.22
CA SER A 117 16.12 6.65 -5.40
C SER A 117 15.47 8.03 -5.46
N ASP A 118 15.61 8.71 -6.60
CA ASP A 118 15.05 10.03 -6.86
C ASP A 118 13.60 9.92 -7.36
N ILE A 119 12.68 9.61 -6.45
CA ILE A 119 11.26 9.39 -6.68
C ILE A 119 10.40 10.23 -5.72
N LEU A 120 9.12 10.38 -6.02
CA LEU A 120 8.18 11.19 -5.26
C LEU A 120 7.41 10.32 -4.25
N GLU A 121 7.42 10.69 -2.97
CA GLU A 121 6.51 10.13 -1.97
C GLU A 121 5.12 10.73 -2.19
N VAL A 122 4.15 9.90 -2.61
CA VAL A 122 2.76 10.32 -2.82
C VAL A 122 1.99 10.25 -1.50
N SER A 123 2.14 9.14 -0.78
CA SER A 123 1.51 8.97 0.54
C SER A 123 2.22 7.92 1.38
N ARG A 124 2.19 8.13 2.70
CA ARG A 124 2.56 7.11 3.67
C ARG A 124 1.39 6.16 3.87
N LEU A 125 1.71 4.88 3.93
CA LEU A 125 0.73 3.82 4.12
C LEU A 125 1.10 3.06 5.40
N PRO A 126 0.62 3.50 6.59
CA PRO A 126 0.99 2.90 7.87
C PRO A 126 0.32 1.52 8.03
N TYR A 127 0.91 0.50 7.44
CA TYR A 127 0.54 -0.90 7.62
C TYR A 127 1.78 -1.77 7.65
N SER A 128 1.71 -2.87 8.40
CA SER A 128 2.72 -3.92 8.41
C SER A 128 2.05 -5.29 8.43
N LYS A 129 2.85 -6.33 8.67
CA LYS A 129 2.33 -7.68 8.86
C LYS A 129 1.56 -7.83 10.18
N VAL A 130 1.96 -7.13 11.23
CA VAL A 130 1.52 -7.36 12.61
C VAL A 130 0.83 -6.14 13.20
N SER A 131 1.32 -4.93 12.91
CA SER A 131 0.86 -3.71 13.56
C SER A 131 0.72 -2.53 12.59
N SER A 132 0.38 -1.36 13.11
CA SER A 132 0.44 -0.09 12.40
C SER A 132 1.70 0.71 12.77
N ASP A 133 2.60 0.12 13.59
CA ASP A 133 3.81 0.76 14.03
C ASP A 133 4.89 0.76 12.94
N PRO A 134 5.83 1.71 12.97
CA PRO A 134 6.94 1.73 12.05
C PRO A 134 7.86 0.51 12.28
N THR A 135 8.39 -0.04 11.22
CA THR A 135 9.58 -0.87 11.32
C THR A 135 10.79 0.01 11.61
N ARG A 136 11.72 -0.48 12.43
CA ARG A 136 12.93 0.25 12.79
C ARG A 136 14.16 -0.51 12.33
N TRP A 137 15.02 0.17 11.62
CA TRP A 137 16.38 -0.30 11.38
C TRP A 137 17.24 0.11 12.57
N VAL A 138 17.80 -0.87 13.24
CA VAL A 138 18.54 -0.69 14.50
C VAL A 138 19.94 -1.25 14.40
N LEU A 139 20.91 -0.50 14.93
CA LEU A 139 22.25 -0.97 15.17
C LEU A 139 22.26 -1.77 16.47
N VAL A 140 22.74 -2.98 16.40
CA VAL A 140 22.57 -4.01 17.43
C VAL A 140 23.91 -4.66 17.74
N VAL A 141 24.14 -4.95 19.01
CA VAL A 141 25.33 -5.61 19.51
C VAL A 141 24.96 -6.76 20.44
N PRO A 142 25.85 -7.74 20.67
CA PRO A 142 25.64 -8.75 21.72
C PRO A 142 25.35 -8.10 23.07
N GLU A 143 24.46 -8.69 23.86
CA GLU A 143 24.03 -8.15 25.15
C GLU A 143 25.18 -7.96 26.12
N ASP A 144 26.16 -8.87 26.09
CA ASP A 144 27.35 -8.90 26.93
C ASP A 144 28.57 -8.16 26.32
N SER A 145 28.40 -7.54 25.13
CA SER A 145 29.48 -6.80 24.49
C SER A 145 29.86 -5.53 25.27
N PRO A 146 31.13 -5.09 25.20
CA PRO A 146 31.62 -3.87 25.85
C PRO A 146 31.11 -2.59 25.18
N PHE A 147 30.55 -2.65 23.97
CA PHE A 147 30.16 -1.49 23.18
C PHE A 147 28.95 -0.77 23.79
N GLN A 148 29.07 0.49 24.20
CA GLN A 148 28.02 1.28 24.81
C GLN A 148 27.51 2.40 23.89
N THR A 149 28.34 2.85 22.95
CA THR A 149 28.07 3.94 22.03
C THR A 149 28.39 3.54 20.60
N VAL A 150 27.91 4.29 19.63
CA VAL A 150 28.23 4.08 18.20
C VAL A 150 29.74 4.24 17.96
N GLN A 151 30.41 5.13 18.70
CA GLN A 151 31.84 5.41 18.61
C GLN A 151 32.72 4.21 18.99
N ASP A 152 32.23 3.31 19.83
CA ASP A 152 32.95 2.08 20.21
C ASP A 152 33.10 1.08 19.05
N LEU A 153 32.35 1.34 17.95
CA LEU A 153 32.42 0.52 16.74
C LEU A 153 33.46 1.00 15.71
N GLU A 154 34.35 1.93 16.08
CA GLU A 154 35.46 2.32 15.22
C GLU A 154 36.34 1.11 14.87
N GLY A 155 36.59 0.88 13.57
CA GLY A 155 37.36 -0.25 13.05
C GLY A 155 36.67 -1.62 13.20
N LYS A 156 35.40 -1.69 13.60
CA LYS A 156 34.62 -2.93 13.80
C LYS A 156 33.90 -3.38 12.52
N ARG A 157 33.49 -4.65 12.50
CA ARG A 157 32.75 -5.26 11.39
C ARG A 157 31.27 -5.28 11.70
N ILE A 158 30.47 -4.82 10.74
CA ILE A 158 29.01 -4.69 10.85
C ILE A 158 28.36 -5.36 9.64
N ALA A 159 27.47 -6.33 9.87
CA ALA A 159 26.71 -7.00 8.80
C ALA A 159 25.30 -6.45 8.71
N THR A 160 24.80 -6.25 7.48
CA THR A 160 23.45 -5.69 7.23
C THR A 160 22.97 -5.92 5.81
N GLU A 161 21.64 -5.90 5.59
CA GLU A 161 21.05 -5.78 4.25
C GLU A 161 21.12 -4.34 3.70
N VAL A 162 21.19 -3.32 4.57
CA VAL A 162 21.12 -1.89 4.21
C VAL A 162 22.49 -1.22 4.36
N VAL A 163 23.43 -1.64 3.52
CA VAL A 163 24.84 -1.23 3.56
C VAL A 163 24.98 0.28 3.36
N GLY A 164 24.28 0.83 2.38
CA GLY A 164 24.36 2.26 2.04
C GLY A 164 23.86 3.15 3.18
N MET A 165 22.70 2.84 3.72
CA MET A 165 22.11 3.57 4.84
C MET A 165 22.97 3.46 6.09
N THR A 166 23.52 2.27 6.38
CA THR A 166 24.41 2.04 7.53
C THR A 166 25.69 2.86 7.40
N ARG A 167 26.33 2.87 6.24
CA ARG A 167 27.54 3.68 6.00
C ARG A 167 27.28 5.17 6.19
N ARG A 168 26.19 5.70 5.64
CA ARG A 168 25.81 7.10 5.82
C ARG A 168 25.50 7.46 7.28
N PHE A 169 24.94 6.52 8.04
CA PHE A 169 24.71 6.70 9.48
C PHE A 169 26.02 6.77 10.25
N LEU A 170 26.95 5.85 10.01
CA LEU A 170 28.26 5.81 10.66
C LEU A 170 29.12 7.03 10.29
N GLU A 171 29.10 7.44 9.03
CA GLU A 171 29.81 8.65 8.56
C GLU A 171 29.32 9.91 9.31
N ARG A 172 27.99 10.06 9.48
CA ARG A 172 27.41 11.16 10.28
C ARG A 172 27.79 11.10 11.75
N ALA A 173 28.01 9.90 12.28
CA ALA A 173 28.49 9.68 13.64
C ALA A 173 30.01 9.85 13.80
N GLY A 174 30.75 10.05 12.70
CA GLY A 174 32.22 10.13 12.68
C GLY A 174 32.88 8.81 12.96
N VAL A 175 32.28 7.68 12.63
CA VAL A 175 32.78 6.32 12.88
C VAL A 175 33.12 5.64 11.55
N ASN A 176 34.31 5.10 11.45
CA ASN A 176 34.78 4.31 10.31
C ASN A 176 34.76 2.83 10.67
N ALA A 177 33.73 2.09 10.24
CA ALA A 177 33.59 0.66 10.45
C ALA A 177 33.48 -0.09 9.11
N GLU A 178 33.88 -1.37 9.12
CA GLU A 178 33.76 -2.23 7.95
C GLU A 178 32.28 -2.74 7.84
N VAL A 179 31.53 -2.23 6.86
CA VAL A 179 30.15 -2.63 6.64
C VAL A 179 30.06 -3.61 5.49
N GLU A 180 29.60 -4.85 5.79
CA GLU A 180 29.44 -5.93 4.82
C GLU A 180 27.96 -6.26 4.58
N PHE A 181 27.65 -6.75 3.37
CA PHE A 181 26.29 -7.16 3.00
C PHE A 181 25.93 -8.51 3.62
N SER A 182 24.73 -8.59 4.19
CA SER A 182 24.13 -9.79 4.76
C SER A 182 22.91 -10.25 3.95
N TRP A 183 22.93 -11.49 3.47
CA TRP A 183 21.83 -12.09 2.70
C TRP A 183 20.63 -12.56 3.54
N GLY A 184 20.67 -12.37 4.85
CA GLY A 184 19.66 -12.81 5.81
C GLY A 184 20.26 -13.56 6.98
N ALA A 185 19.43 -13.97 7.93
CA ALA A 185 19.85 -14.54 9.21
C ALA A 185 20.93 -13.65 9.89
N THR A 186 20.72 -12.35 9.85
CA THR A 186 21.72 -11.37 10.27
C THR A 186 21.92 -11.43 11.79
N GLU A 187 20.86 -11.68 12.54
CA GLU A 187 20.86 -11.75 14.00
C GLU A 187 21.72 -12.88 14.60
N VAL A 188 22.08 -13.90 13.83
CA VAL A 188 22.94 -15.00 14.32
C VAL A 188 24.42 -14.81 14.00
N LYS A 189 24.82 -13.71 13.33
CA LYS A 189 26.20 -13.46 12.93
C LYS A 189 27.06 -12.86 14.04
N ALA A 190 26.45 -12.09 14.93
CA ALA A 190 27.15 -11.51 16.07
C ALA A 190 27.07 -12.44 17.30
N PRO A 191 28.16 -12.61 18.07
CA PRO A 191 29.48 -12.00 17.92
C PRO A 191 30.49 -12.80 17.05
N GLU A 192 30.12 -14.00 16.57
CA GLU A 192 31.10 -14.94 16.03
C GLU A 192 31.72 -14.52 14.68
N LEU A 193 30.93 -13.89 13.82
CA LEU A 193 31.35 -13.51 12.47
C LEU A 193 31.59 -12.00 12.33
N VAL A 194 30.81 -11.19 13.06
CA VAL A 194 30.89 -9.71 13.06
C VAL A 194 30.72 -9.17 14.47
N ASP A 195 31.21 -7.95 14.73
CA ASP A 195 31.11 -7.31 16.05
C ASP A 195 29.69 -6.75 16.34
N ALA A 196 29.00 -6.30 15.29
CA ALA A 196 27.66 -5.71 15.36
C ALA A 196 26.85 -6.02 14.10
N ILE A 197 25.56 -5.80 14.17
CA ILE A 197 24.65 -5.93 13.01
C ILE A 197 23.76 -4.70 12.90
N VAL A 198 23.25 -4.46 11.69
CA VAL A 198 22.08 -3.59 11.51
C VAL A 198 20.97 -4.45 10.93
N ASP A 199 19.84 -4.48 11.63
CA ASP A 199 18.70 -5.31 11.26
C ASP A 199 17.38 -4.59 11.48
N VAL A 200 16.32 -5.07 10.81
CA VAL A 200 14.98 -4.52 10.92
C VAL A 200 14.21 -5.18 12.06
N THR A 201 13.49 -4.38 12.81
CA THR A 201 12.62 -4.90 13.89
C THR A 201 11.36 -4.06 14.06
N GLU A 202 10.25 -4.72 14.40
CA GLU A 202 9.04 -4.05 14.89
C GLU A 202 9.02 -4.07 16.43
N THR A 203 9.09 -5.25 17.03
CA THR A 203 8.91 -5.47 18.47
C THR A 203 10.21 -5.76 19.24
N GLY A 204 11.31 -6.02 18.54
CA GLY A 204 12.58 -6.42 19.12
C GLY A 204 12.60 -7.86 19.68
N SER A 205 11.58 -8.68 19.42
CA SER A 205 11.48 -10.04 19.99
C SER A 205 12.57 -10.97 19.45
N SER A 206 12.86 -10.94 18.15
CA SER A 206 13.95 -11.73 17.54
C SER A 206 15.31 -11.35 18.11
N LEU A 207 15.56 -10.06 18.28
CA LEU A 207 16.82 -9.57 18.85
C LEU A 207 17.04 -10.08 20.28
N ARG A 208 16.02 -9.99 21.13
CA ARG A 208 16.07 -10.51 22.51
C ARG A 208 16.28 -12.01 22.55
N ALA A 209 15.60 -12.76 21.67
CA ALA A 209 15.78 -14.22 21.57
C ALA A 209 17.22 -14.63 21.21
N ASN A 210 17.93 -13.78 20.47
CA ASN A 210 19.34 -14.00 20.08
C ASN A 210 20.33 -13.30 21.03
N LYS A 211 19.91 -12.84 22.22
CA LYS A 211 20.74 -12.15 23.21
C LYS A 211 21.45 -10.90 22.63
N LEU A 212 20.69 -10.14 21.88
CA LEU A 212 21.14 -8.91 21.26
C LEU A 212 20.43 -7.70 21.89
N ARG A 213 21.16 -6.59 22.03
CA ARG A 213 20.61 -5.32 22.47
C ARG A 213 20.77 -4.22 21.43
N ILE A 214 19.81 -3.32 21.39
CA ILE A 214 19.84 -2.16 20.50
C ILE A 214 20.82 -1.14 21.05
N LEU A 215 21.78 -0.73 20.22
CA LEU A 215 22.73 0.34 20.53
C LEU A 215 22.21 1.70 20.05
N ALA A 216 21.63 1.73 18.83
CA ALA A 216 21.04 2.94 18.25
C ALA A 216 19.92 2.58 17.26
N THR A 217 18.97 3.49 17.07
CA THR A 217 18.01 3.43 15.97
C THR A 217 18.56 4.25 14.81
N ILE A 218 18.69 3.64 13.65
CA ILE A 218 19.21 4.28 12.43
C ILE A 218 18.07 5.00 11.71
N MET A 219 16.93 4.33 11.57
CA MET A 219 15.79 4.83 10.82
C MET A 219 14.48 4.16 11.25
N GLU A 220 13.39 4.92 11.20
CA GLU A 220 12.02 4.39 11.24
C GLU A 220 11.43 4.43 9.84
N SER A 221 10.79 3.35 9.43
CA SER A 221 10.24 3.18 8.09
C SER A 221 8.79 2.72 8.13
N PHE A 222 8.01 3.30 7.23
CA PHE A 222 6.68 2.82 6.85
C PHE A 222 6.67 2.49 5.36
N PRO A 223 5.83 1.57 4.91
CA PRO A 223 5.47 1.48 3.51
C PRO A 223 4.88 2.81 3.01
N GLY A 224 5.16 3.15 1.77
CA GLY A 224 4.62 4.31 1.09
C GLY A 224 4.28 4.00 -0.36
N LEU A 225 3.38 4.78 -0.93
CA LEU A 225 3.16 4.84 -2.37
C LEU A 225 4.10 5.89 -2.95
N TYR A 226 4.95 5.47 -3.86
CA TYR A 226 5.94 6.30 -4.54
C TYR A 226 5.68 6.34 -6.03
N SER A 227 5.90 7.50 -6.66
CA SER A 227 5.76 7.71 -8.09
C SER A 227 7.08 8.09 -8.74
N GLY A 228 7.32 7.59 -9.94
CA GLY A 228 8.36 8.12 -10.82
C GLY A 228 8.00 9.55 -11.28
N LYS A 229 9.02 10.41 -11.45
CA LYS A 229 8.83 11.81 -11.86
C LYS A 229 8.09 11.91 -13.20
N ALA A 230 8.48 11.11 -14.20
CA ALA A 230 7.84 11.11 -15.51
C ALA A 230 6.37 10.66 -15.45
N ALA A 231 6.04 9.67 -14.60
CA ALA A 231 4.66 9.26 -14.37
C ALA A 231 3.84 10.37 -13.70
N TRP A 232 4.44 11.08 -12.75
CA TRP A 232 3.81 12.20 -12.05
C TRP A 232 3.56 13.43 -12.95
N GLU A 233 4.42 13.66 -13.94
CA GLU A 233 4.26 14.72 -14.94
C GLU A 233 3.14 14.40 -15.94
N ASN A 234 2.80 13.14 -16.16
CA ASN A 234 1.68 12.73 -17.01
C ASN A 234 0.35 12.93 -16.25
N PRO A 235 -0.56 13.83 -16.72
CA PRO A 235 -1.77 14.19 -15.98
C PRO A 235 -2.69 13.01 -15.69
N TRP A 236 -2.83 12.06 -16.62
CA TRP A 236 -3.68 10.88 -16.46
C TRP A 236 -3.10 9.93 -15.41
N LYS A 237 -1.79 9.62 -15.51
CA LYS A 237 -1.11 8.73 -14.54
C LYS A 237 -1.12 9.33 -13.15
N ARG A 238 -0.84 10.63 -13.04
CA ARG A 238 -0.90 11.36 -11.77
C ARG A 238 -2.28 11.24 -11.12
N GLN A 239 -3.35 11.53 -11.86
CA GLN A 239 -4.71 11.42 -11.33
C GLN A 239 -5.05 9.99 -10.90
N LYS A 240 -4.62 8.98 -11.66
CA LYS A 240 -4.81 7.57 -11.31
C LYS A 240 -4.06 7.20 -10.02
N ILE A 241 -2.81 7.67 -9.85
CA ILE A 241 -2.01 7.47 -8.64
C ILE A 241 -2.63 8.20 -7.45
N GLU A 242 -3.10 9.44 -7.61
CA GLU A 242 -3.80 10.19 -6.56
C GLU A 242 -5.09 9.48 -6.12
N THR A 243 -5.84 8.93 -7.07
CA THR A 243 -7.06 8.13 -6.80
C THR A 243 -6.73 6.85 -6.02
N LEU A 244 -5.68 6.13 -6.43
CA LEU A 244 -5.19 4.96 -5.70
C LEU A 244 -4.80 5.34 -4.26
N SER A 245 -4.02 6.42 -4.10
CA SER A 245 -3.62 6.93 -2.79
C SER A 245 -4.83 7.24 -1.90
N LEU A 246 -5.81 7.96 -2.41
CA LEU A 246 -7.04 8.33 -1.69
C LEU A 246 -7.78 7.08 -1.19
N LEU A 247 -7.96 6.08 -2.06
CA LEU A 247 -8.70 4.86 -1.73
C LEU A 247 -7.94 3.96 -0.75
N LEU A 248 -6.61 3.85 -0.89
CA LEU A 248 -5.76 3.11 0.03
C LEU A 248 -5.73 3.77 1.42
N LEU A 249 -5.59 5.09 1.49
CA LEU A 249 -5.65 5.84 2.75
C LEU A 249 -7.03 5.72 3.41
N GLY A 250 -8.11 5.78 2.61
CA GLY A 250 -9.46 5.56 3.11
C GLY A 250 -9.66 4.15 3.69
N ALA A 251 -9.06 3.13 3.07
CA ALA A 251 -9.08 1.77 3.58
C ALA A 251 -8.28 1.61 4.88
N LEU A 252 -7.15 2.30 5.00
CA LEU A 252 -6.36 2.35 6.23
C LEU A 252 -7.09 3.09 7.35
N ALA A 253 -7.74 4.21 7.04
CA ALA A 253 -8.53 4.98 8.00
C ALA A 253 -9.72 4.18 8.57
N ALA A 254 -10.27 3.24 7.79
CA ALA A 254 -11.35 2.36 8.24
C ALA A 254 -10.91 1.13 9.04
N ARG A 255 -9.61 0.86 9.17
CA ARG A 255 -9.09 -0.40 9.74
C ARG A 255 -9.65 -0.71 11.11
N ASP A 256 -9.60 0.29 11.99
CA ASP A 256 -9.97 0.17 13.39
C ASP A 256 -11.32 0.87 13.68
N MET A 257 -12.10 1.12 12.62
CA MET A 257 -13.35 1.85 12.69
C MET A 257 -14.52 0.96 12.29
N VAL A 258 -15.65 1.20 12.95
CA VAL A 258 -16.93 0.55 12.62
C VAL A 258 -18.02 1.58 12.46
N GLY A 259 -19.01 1.25 11.66
CA GLY A 259 -20.27 1.96 11.63
C GLY A 259 -21.16 1.49 12.79
N LEU A 260 -21.75 2.42 13.50
CA LEU A 260 -22.70 2.16 14.56
C LEU A 260 -24.02 2.86 14.25
N LYS A 261 -25.09 2.07 14.23
CA LYS A 261 -26.45 2.55 13.97
C LYS A 261 -27.37 2.16 15.11
N MET A 262 -28.29 3.04 15.48
CA MET A 262 -29.25 2.78 16.56
C MET A 262 -30.46 3.68 16.43
N ASN A 263 -31.55 3.30 17.08
CA ASN A 263 -32.73 4.12 17.27
C ASN A 263 -32.87 4.54 18.73
N LEU A 264 -33.35 5.75 19.00
CA LEU A 264 -33.55 6.18 20.37
C LEU A 264 -34.68 7.24 20.48
N PRO A 265 -35.33 7.39 21.67
CA PRO A 265 -36.23 8.48 21.89
C PRO A 265 -35.55 9.86 21.74
N GLU A 266 -36.16 10.79 21.02
CA GLU A 266 -35.59 12.13 20.75
C GLU A 266 -35.16 12.88 22.03
N LYS A 267 -35.93 12.72 23.11
CA LYS A 267 -35.58 13.31 24.42
C LYS A 267 -34.25 12.87 24.99
N SER A 268 -33.74 11.71 24.60
CA SER A 268 -32.44 11.17 25.02
C SER A 268 -31.27 11.58 24.11
N LEU A 269 -31.57 12.25 22.99
CA LEU A 269 -30.58 12.58 21.96
C LEU A 269 -29.39 13.39 22.53
N LYS A 270 -29.68 14.43 23.31
CA LYS A 270 -28.63 15.27 23.88
C LYS A 270 -27.65 14.49 24.74
N ASN A 271 -28.15 13.66 25.65
CA ASN A 271 -27.32 12.84 26.55
C ASN A 271 -26.53 11.80 25.80
N LEU A 272 -27.07 11.25 24.70
CA LEU A 272 -26.37 10.30 23.86
C LEU A 272 -25.25 10.99 23.08
N LEU A 273 -25.48 12.16 22.52
CA LEU A 273 -24.46 12.93 21.80
C LEU A 273 -23.26 13.30 22.70
N GLU A 274 -23.52 13.60 23.97
CA GLU A 274 -22.48 13.87 24.97
C GLU A 274 -21.67 12.60 25.35
N ALA A 275 -22.29 11.42 25.23
CA ALA A 275 -21.67 10.14 25.56
C ALA A 275 -20.89 9.50 24.38
N LEU A 276 -21.17 9.94 23.15
CA LEU A 276 -20.55 9.36 21.94
C LEU A 276 -19.19 9.98 21.65
N PRO A 277 -18.06 9.22 21.69
CA PRO A 277 -16.77 9.67 21.22
C PRO A 277 -16.72 9.59 19.69
N ALA A 278 -17.60 10.29 19.01
CA ALA A 278 -17.75 10.21 17.57
C ALA A 278 -16.69 11.03 16.82
N LEU A 279 -16.29 10.60 15.61
CA LEU A 279 -15.37 11.31 14.71
C LEU A 279 -15.83 12.74 14.37
N ARG A 280 -17.14 12.93 14.28
CA ARG A 280 -17.87 14.22 14.05
C ARG A 280 -19.28 14.06 14.57
N ASN A 281 -20.10 15.09 14.41
CA ASN A 281 -21.51 15.00 14.71
C ASN A 281 -22.13 13.80 13.98
N PRO A 282 -22.82 12.88 14.68
CA PRO A 282 -23.48 11.75 14.06
C PRO A 282 -24.62 12.23 13.16
N THR A 283 -24.99 11.43 12.18
CA THR A 283 -26.19 11.66 11.39
C THR A 283 -27.41 11.33 12.24
N VAL A 284 -28.36 12.25 12.31
CA VAL A 284 -29.63 12.08 13.04
C VAL A 284 -30.76 12.18 12.03
N SER A 285 -31.63 11.17 11.99
CA SER A 285 -32.79 11.12 11.09
C SER A 285 -34.07 10.80 11.86
N PRO A 286 -35.18 11.52 11.64
CA PRO A 286 -36.46 11.19 12.27
C PRO A 286 -36.98 9.82 11.79
N LEU A 287 -37.59 9.07 12.68
CA LEU A 287 -38.25 7.82 12.33
C LEU A 287 -39.72 8.03 12.00
N ALA A 288 -40.35 7.02 11.38
CA ALA A 288 -41.81 7.01 11.15
C ALA A 288 -42.61 7.02 12.47
N GLN A 289 -42.02 6.49 13.55
CA GLN A 289 -42.56 6.61 14.89
C GLN A 289 -42.28 8.00 15.44
N PRO A 290 -43.31 8.80 15.82
CA PRO A 290 -43.10 10.11 16.42
C PRO A 290 -42.20 10.06 17.65
N GLU A 291 -41.41 11.11 17.90
CA GLU A 291 -40.49 11.25 19.03
C GLU A 291 -39.35 10.25 19.07
N TRP A 292 -39.06 9.56 17.94
CA TRP A 292 -37.92 8.65 17.79
C TRP A 292 -37.00 9.08 16.65
N VAL A 293 -35.71 8.93 16.85
CA VAL A 293 -34.69 9.22 15.86
C VAL A 293 -33.76 8.03 15.64
N ALA A 294 -33.33 7.88 14.41
CA ALA A 294 -32.19 7.01 14.07
C ALA A 294 -30.89 7.80 14.14
N ILE A 295 -29.85 7.17 14.66
CA ILE A 295 -28.50 7.73 14.72
C ILE A 295 -27.57 6.80 13.97
N GLU A 296 -26.70 7.40 13.17
CA GLU A 296 -25.63 6.71 12.47
C GLU A 296 -24.32 7.46 12.69
N THR A 297 -23.27 6.72 13.08
CA THR A 297 -21.96 7.28 13.36
C THR A 297 -20.87 6.29 13.03
N VAL A 298 -19.62 6.79 12.98
CA VAL A 298 -18.41 6.00 12.84
C VAL A 298 -17.56 6.19 14.09
N ILE A 299 -17.16 5.10 14.72
CA ILE A 299 -16.37 5.10 15.95
C ILE A 299 -15.27 4.03 15.90
N GLU A 300 -14.29 4.11 16.81
CA GLU A 300 -13.29 3.07 16.98
C GLU A 300 -13.91 1.78 17.52
N GLU A 301 -13.62 0.64 16.90
CA GLU A 301 -14.15 -0.68 17.29
C GLU A 301 -13.87 -0.99 18.77
N LYS A 302 -12.65 -0.67 19.26
CA LYS A 302 -12.29 -0.92 20.68
C LYS A 302 -13.22 -0.25 21.70
N VAL A 303 -13.88 0.85 21.32
CA VAL A 303 -14.77 1.63 22.19
C VAL A 303 -16.17 1.04 22.24
N VAL A 304 -16.59 0.29 21.21
CA VAL A 304 -17.97 -0.22 21.08
C VAL A 304 -18.38 -1.06 22.30
N ARG A 305 -17.50 -1.95 22.73
CA ARG A 305 -17.78 -2.83 23.89
C ARG A 305 -18.09 -2.05 25.17
N GLU A 306 -17.47 -0.88 25.35
CA GLU A 306 -17.67 -0.04 26.53
C GLU A 306 -18.88 0.86 26.43
N ILE A 307 -19.21 1.29 25.18
CA ILE A 307 -20.26 2.28 24.97
C ILE A 307 -21.64 1.64 24.82
N VAL A 308 -21.76 0.45 24.22
CA VAL A 308 -23.05 -0.21 24.00
C VAL A 308 -23.92 -0.35 25.27
N PRO A 309 -23.38 -0.74 26.44
CA PRO A 309 -24.16 -0.76 27.68
C PRO A 309 -24.70 0.63 28.09
N LYS A 310 -23.91 1.69 27.90
CA LYS A 310 -24.31 3.08 28.20
C LYS A 310 -25.42 3.53 27.26
N LEU A 311 -25.31 3.22 25.96
CA LEU A 311 -26.35 3.52 24.97
C LEU A 311 -27.67 2.85 25.32
N LYS A 312 -27.62 1.59 25.78
CA LYS A 312 -28.82 0.88 26.24
C LYS A 312 -29.48 1.55 27.44
N MET A 313 -28.69 2.02 28.41
CA MET A 313 -29.21 2.76 29.58
C MET A 313 -29.87 4.08 29.18
N LEU A 314 -29.42 4.73 28.11
CA LEU A 314 -30.03 5.95 27.56
C LEU A 314 -31.29 5.69 26.73
N GLY A 315 -31.67 4.40 26.57
CA GLY A 315 -32.87 4.00 25.85
C GLY A 315 -32.63 3.70 24.37
N ALA A 316 -31.38 3.52 23.95
CA ALA A 316 -31.10 3.12 22.57
C ALA A 316 -31.56 1.68 22.31
N GLU A 317 -32.15 1.46 21.15
CA GLU A 317 -32.66 0.18 20.66
C GLU A 317 -32.14 -0.11 19.25
N GLY A 318 -32.14 -1.39 18.85
CA GLY A 318 -31.70 -1.78 17.51
C GLY A 318 -30.26 -1.36 17.23
N ILE A 319 -29.35 -1.47 18.21
CA ILE A 319 -27.95 -1.11 18.04
C ILE A 319 -27.30 -2.12 17.10
N ILE A 320 -26.79 -1.64 15.97
CA ILE A 320 -26.16 -2.44 14.93
C ILE A 320 -24.75 -1.91 14.73
N GLU A 321 -23.77 -2.80 14.86
CA GLU A 321 -22.39 -2.59 14.48
C GLU A 321 -22.11 -3.25 13.13
N TYR A 322 -21.39 -2.56 12.24
CA TYR A 322 -21.01 -3.13 10.94
C TYR A 322 -19.62 -2.67 10.52
N PRO A 323 -18.86 -3.57 9.86
CA PRO A 323 -17.48 -3.25 9.42
C PRO A 323 -17.51 -2.24 8.27
N LEU A 324 -16.47 -1.41 8.22
CA LEU A 324 -16.25 -0.44 7.16
C LEU A 324 -15.13 -0.89 6.22
N ASN A 325 -15.32 -0.70 4.93
CA ASN A 325 -14.27 -0.91 3.95
C ASN A 325 -13.35 0.30 3.82
N LYS A 326 -13.94 1.49 3.80
CA LYS A 326 -13.22 2.77 3.62
C LYS A 326 -13.91 3.89 4.38
N VAL A 327 -13.11 4.81 4.89
CA VAL A 327 -13.53 6.12 5.39
C VAL A 327 -12.68 7.17 4.69
N VAL A 328 -13.31 8.04 3.90
CA VAL A 328 -12.63 9.13 3.18
C VAL A 328 -13.02 10.44 3.86
N TYR A 329 -12.03 11.15 4.38
CA TYR A 329 -12.23 12.42 5.09
C TYR A 329 -12.21 13.62 4.15
#